data_555d114333a045babce908298de8aed9
#
_entry.id   555d114333a045babce908298de8aed9
#
_cell.length_a   1.000
_cell.length_b   1.000
_cell.length_c   1.000
_cell.angle_alpha   90.00
_cell.angle_beta   90.00
_cell.angle_gamma   90.00
#
_symmetry.space_group_name_H-M   'P 1'
#
loop_
_entity.id
_entity.type
_entity.pdbx_description
1 polymer ?
#
loop_
_entity_poly.entity_id
_entity_poly.type
_entity_poly.pdbx_seq_one_letter_code
_entity_poly.pdbx_strand_id
1 'polypeptide(L)'
;PAQYFYYAGGVPRVMEEIKSMLHLDVMTVTGKTLGENLEELKKNGFYQHCDAILAEKTAGFARPVSREDIIHSFDNAKGTDGSIAILKGNLAPEGCVIKHTACPKNMFEATLRAKPYDSEEECISAVLHGEVKPGDAIFIRYEGPRGSGMPEMFYTGEAICADPKLASSVALITDGRFSGASRGAAIGHVSPEAASGGPIGLIEEGDIINIDIPNAKITLELSLIHI
;
A
#
# COMPACT_ATOMS: atom_id res chain seq x y z
N PRO A 1 8.07 4.05 15.81
CA PRO A 1 7.82 5.43 15.37
C PRO A 1 8.96 5.98 14.51
N ALA A 2 8.66 6.87 13.56
CA ALA A 2 9.65 7.48 12.66
C ALA A 2 10.81 8.16 13.39
N GLN A 3 10.56 8.65 14.59
CA GLN A 3 11.58 9.25 15.47
C GLN A 3 12.73 8.28 15.77
N TYR A 4 12.43 7.03 16.11
CA TYR A 4 13.50 6.04 16.40
C TYR A 4 14.21 5.58 15.12
N PHE A 5 13.51 5.54 13.99
CA PHE A 5 14.13 5.32 12.69
C PHE A 5 15.19 6.40 12.40
N TYR A 6 14.87 7.67 12.66
CA TYR A 6 15.81 8.77 12.54
C TYR A 6 17.03 8.59 13.48
N TYR A 7 16.80 8.28 14.77
CA TYR A 7 17.87 8.05 15.74
C TYR A 7 18.77 6.84 15.38
N ALA A 8 18.19 5.81 14.77
CA ALA A 8 18.95 4.64 14.31
C ALA A 8 19.81 4.89 13.05
N GLY A 9 19.80 6.12 12.51
CA GLY A 9 20.58 6.50 11.34
C GLY A 9 19.77 6.67 10.05
N GLY A 10 18.44 6.45 10.10
CA GLY A 10 17.50 6.76 9.02
C GLY A 10 17.84 6.12 7.69
N VAL A 11 17.51 6.84 6.61
CA VAL A 11 17.73 6.38 5.23
C VAL A 11 19.18 6.04 4.93
N PRO A 12 20.21 6.83 5.36
CA PRO A 12 21.60 6.44 5.15
C PRO A 12 21.97 5.08 5.73
N ARG A 13 21.44 4.73 6.92
CA ARG A 13 21.68 3.41 7.52
C ARG A 13 21.01 2.29 6.71
N VAL A 14 19.79 2.50 6.23
CA VAL A 14 19.13 1.54 5.34
C VAL A 14 19.94 1.34 4.07
N MET A 15 20.42 2.42 3.46
CA MET A 15 21.27 2.34 2.27
C MET A 15 22.57 1.57 2.52
N GLU A 16 23.17 1.71 3.69
CA GLU A 16 24.37 0.94 4.05
C GLU A 16 24.06 -0.57 4.17
N GLU A 17 22.91 -0.94 4.75
CA GLU A 17 22.48 -2.35 4.87
C GLU A 17 22.18 -2.99 3.51
N ILE A 18 21.56 -2.26 2.59
CA ILE A 18 21.23 -2.75 1.24
C ILE A 18 22.23 -2.35 0.17
N LYS A 19 23.44 -1.98 0.57
CA LYS A 19 24.50 -1.40 -0.30
C LYS A 19 24.78 -2.23 -1.54
N SER A 20 24.75 -3.56 -1.41
CA SER A 20 24.95 -4.49 -2.53
C SER A 20 23.89 -4.44 -3.63
N MET A 21 22.72 -3.86 -3.32
CA MET A 21 21.59 -3.71 -4.25
C MET A 21 21.52 -2.31 -4.88
N LEU A 22 22.40 -1.39 -4.48
CA LEU A 22 22.35 0.00 -4.92
C LEU A 22 23.36 0.29 -6.04
N HIS A 23 23.00 1.22 -6.91
CA HIS A 23 23.93 1.80 -7.90
C HIS A 23 24.80 2.84 -7.21
N LEU A 24 25.95 2.42 -6.70
CA LEU A 24 26.83 3.26 -5.87
C LEU A 24 27.62 4.30 -6.66
N ASP A 25 27.69 4.15 -7.97
CA ASP A 25 28.38 5.00 -8.93
C ASP A 25 27.56 6.21 -9.40
N VAL A 26 26.25 6.26 -9.07
CA VAL A 26 25.39 7.38 -9.47
C VAL A 26 25.80 8.68 -8.77
N MET A 27 25.89 9.76 -9.56
CA MET A 27 26.21 11.10 -9.07
C MET A 27 25.02 11.66 -8.26
N THR A 28 25.32 12.26 -7.13
CA THR A 28 24.33 12.89 -6.24
C THR A 28 24.46 14.42 -6.25
N VAL A 29 23.51 15.10 -5.62
CA VAL A 29 23.50 16.58 -5.49
C VAL A 29 24.70 17.13 -4.70
N THR A 30 25.44 16.28 -3.97
CA THR A 30 26.64 16.69 -3.23
C THR A 30 27.88 16.84 -4.14
N GLY A 31 27.76 16.48 -5.42
CA GLY A 31 28.90 16.40 -6.35
C GLY A 31 29.79 15.17 -6.13
N LYS A 32 29.34 14.23 -5.30
CA LYS A 32 29.96 12.92 -5.05
C LYS A 32 29.01 11.81 -5.46
N THR A 33 29.55 10.63 -5.70
CA THR A 33 28.71 9.45 -5.92
C THR A 33 27.99 9.02 -4.63
N LEU A 34 26.94 8.20 -4.78
CA LEU A 34 26.23 7.63 -3.63
C LEU A 34 27.20 6.84 -2.74
N GLY A 35 28.07 6.03 -3.34
CA GLY A 35 29.07 5.25 -2.60
C GLY A 35 30.03 6.12 -1.82
N GLU A 36 30.54 7.20 -2.41
CA GLU A 36 31.42 8.15 -1.73
C GLU A 36 30.73 8.83 -0.53
N ASN A 37 29.45 9.21 -0.67
CA ASN A 37 28.68 9.78 0.43
C ASN A 37 28.50 8.80 1.59
N LEU A 38 28.17 7.54 1.31
CA LEU A 38 28.02 6.50 2.35
C LEU A 38 29.35 6.23 3.07
N GLU A 39 30.46 6.14 2.33
CA GLU A 39 31.81 5.97 2.91
C GLU A 39 32.23 7.18 3.77
N GLU A 40 31.86 8.39 3.39
CA GLU A 40 32.12 9.58 4.19
C GLU A 40 31.35 9.56 5.52
N LEU A 41 30.07 9.19 5.50
CA LEU A 41 29.27 9.03 6.71
C LEU A 41 29.86 7.98 7.66
N LYS A 42 30.40 6.90 7.12
CA LYS A 42 31.08 5.87 7.90
C LYS A 42 32.37 6.39 8.52
N LYS A 43 33.20 7.10 7.73
CA LYS A 43 34.50 7.64 8.17
C LYS A 43 34.38 8.74 9.24
N ASN A 44 33.33 9.55 9.15
CA ASN A 44 33.12 10.67 10.10
C ASN A 44 32.40 10.26 11.39
N GLY A 45 32.10 8.97 11.58
CA GLY A 45 31.50 8.45 12.80
C GLY A 45 29.98 8.67 12.90
N PHE A 46 29.30 9.00 11.81
CA PHE A 46 27.87 9.25 11.80
C PHE A 46 27.05 8.09 12.42
N TYR A 47 27.36 6.87 12.05
CA TYR A 47 26.61 5.70 12.54
C TYR A 47 26.82 5.44 14.03
N GLN A 48 28.05 5.63 14.53
CA GLN A 48 28.35 5.51 15.97
C GLN A 48 27.64 6.60 16.77
N HIS A 49 27.57 7.82 16.23
CA HIS A 49 26.82 8.92 16.85
C HIS A 49 25.31 8.61 16.90
N CYS A 50 24.74 8.06 15.84
CA CYS A 50 23.34 7.62 15.81
C CYS A 50 23.05 6.54 16.86
N ASP A 51 23.94 5.54 16.97
CA ASP A 51 23.78 4.45 17.96
C ASP A 51 23.82 5.01 19.40
N ALA A 52 24.67 6.00 19.67
CA ALA A 52 24.75 6.68 20.97
C ALA A 52 23.46 7.48 21.28
N ILE A 53 22.93 8.23 20.29
CA ILE A 53 21.66 8.95 20.43
C ILE A 53 20.52 7.98 20.70
N LEU A 54 20.42 6.89 19.94
CA LEU A 54 19.37 5.89 20.12
C LEU A 54 19.40 5.32 21.54
N ALA A 55 20.58 4.95 22.03
CA ALA A 55 20.76 4.46 23.41
C ALA A 55 20.34 5.49 24.46
N GLU A 56 20.74 6.75 24.29
CA GLU A 56 20.34 7.85 25.19
C GLU A 56 18.80 8.03 25.22
N LYS A 57 18.19 8.13 24.04
CA LYS A 57 16.74 8.41 23.91
C LYS A 57 15.86 7.24 24.35
N THR A 58 16.41 6.05 24.48
CA THR A 58 15.68 4.84 24.90
C THR A 58 16.12 4.31 26.26
N ALA A 59 16.96 5.05 26.99
CA ALA A 59 17.48 4.65 28.31
C ALA A 59 16.40 4.33 29.35
N GLY A 60 15.21 4.95 29.23
CA GLY A 60 14.07 4.71 30.12
C GLY A 60 13.16 3.56 29.70
N PHE A 61 13.48 2.81 28.65
CA PHE A 61 12.65 1.70 28.20
C PHE A 61 12.87 0.44 29.05
N ALA A 62 11.88 -0.46 29.06
CA ALA A 62 11.94 -1.72 29.81
C ALA A 62 13.13 -2.63 29.40
N ARG A 63 13.64 -2.47 28.18
CA ARG A 63 14.86 -3.11 27.68
C ARG A 63 15.66 -2.12 26.82
N PRO A 64 16.97 -2.30 26.72
CA PRO A 64 17.79 -1.56 25.76
C PRO A 64 17.27 -1.72 24.33
N VAL A 65 17.28 -0.64 23.57
CA VAL A 65 16.92 -0.65 22.14
C VAL A 65 18.19 -0.46 21.32
N SER A 66 18.45 -1.39 20.46
CA SER A 66 19.57 -1.37 19.51
C SER A 66 19.13 -0.89 18.12
N ARG A 67 20.10 -0.58 17.29
CA ARG A 67 19.84 -0.30 15.87
C ARG A 67 19.09 -1.46 15.20
N GLU A 68 19.44 -2.70 15.51
CA GLU A 68 18.86 -3.90 14.93
C GLU A 68 17.36 -4.05 15.25
N ASP A 69 16.89 -3.50 16.36
CA ASP A 69 15.46 -3.49 16.71
C ASP A 69 14.64 -2.52 15.80
N ILE A 70 15.29 -1.58 15.14
CA ILE A 70 14.68 -0.52 14.33
C ILE A 70 14.96 -0.72 12.84
N ILE A 71 16.24 -0.89 12.47
CA ILE A 71 16.71 -1.13 11.12
C ILE A 71 17.45 -2.46 11.13
N HIS A 72 16.82 -3.47 10.58
CA HIS A 72 17.39 -4.83 10.50
C HIS A 72 18.56 -4.86 9.52
N SER A 73 19.50 -5.75 9.78
CA SER A 73 20.53 -6.10 8.81
C SER A 73 19.94 -6.80 7.59
N PHE A 74 20.67 -6.75 6.48
CA PHE A 74 20.22 -7.39 5.22
C PHE A 74 19.89 -8.88 5.41
N ASP A 75 20.74 -9.60 6.15
CA ASP A 75 20.57 -11.05 6.39
C ASP A 75 19.44 -11.37 7.38
N ASN A 76 18.94 -10.38 8.13
CA ASN A 76 17.87 -10.51 9.10
C ASN A 76 16.67 -9.62 8.75
N ALA A 77 16.38 -9.45 7.46
CA ALA A 77 15.28 -8.63 6.99
C ALA A 77 13.92 -9.15 7.49
N LYS A 78 13.00 -8.24 7.83
CA LYS A 78 11.63 -8.59 8.25
C LYS A 78 10.77 -9.20 7.13
N GLY A 79 11.15 -9.01 5.89
CA GLY A 79 10.47 -9.52 4.72
C GLY A 79 11.38 -9.45 3.51
N THR A 80 11.07 -10.26 2.51
CA THR A 80 11.82 -10.37 1.27
C THR A 80 11.17 -9.61 0.11
N ASP A 81 9.90 -9.16 0.30
CA ASP A 81 9.11 -8.49 -0.71
C ASP A 81 8.84 -7.03 -0.36
N GLY A 82 8.53 -6.23 -1.37
CA GLY A 82 8.03 -4.88 -1.18
C GLY A 82 6.65 -4.87 -0.55
N SER A 83 6.17 -3.69 -0.11
CA SER A 83 4.85 -3.54 0.53
C SER A 83 3.70 -3.42 -0.48
N ILE A 84 4.03 -3.16 -1.74
CA ILE A 84 3.09 -2.83 -2.81
C ILE A 84 3.12 -3.93 -3.86
N ALA A 85 1.93 -4.39 -4.27
CA ALA A 85 1.75 -5.22 -5.45
C ALA A 85 0.97 -4.47 -6.53
N ILE A 86 1.35 -4.70 -7.78
CA ILE A 86 0.63 -4.21 -8.95
C ILE A 86 -0.18 -5.37 -9.51
N LEU A 87 -1.51 -5.27 -9.44
CA LEU A 87 -2.40 -6.28 -9.99
C LEU A 87 -2.82 -5.89 -11.40
N LYS A 88 -2.99 -6.89 -12.27
CA LYS A 88 -3.47 -6.72 -13.65
C LYS A 88 -4.55 -7.74 -13.99
N GLY A 89 -5.38 -7.42 -14.95
CA GLY A 89 -6.42 -8.30 -15.47
C GLY A 89 -7.39 -7.53 -16.35
N ASN A 90 -8.50 -8.18 -16.75
CA ASN A 90 -9.51 -7.55 -17.58
C ASN A 90 -10.19 -6.35 -16.90
N LEU A 91 -10.20 -6.31 -15.57
CA LEU A 91 -10.70 -5.17 -14.78
C LEU A 91 -9.72 -3.98 -14.74
N ALA A 92 -8.43 -4.26 -14.74
CA ALA A 92 -7.36 -3.27 -14.69
C ALA A 92 -6.24 -3.64 -15.70
N PRO A 93 -6.46 -3.47 -17.00
CA PRO A 93 -5.49 -3.89 -18.01
C PRO A 93 -4.17 -3.11 -17.95
N GLU A 94 -4.19 -1.87 -17.53
CA GLU A 94 -2.98 -1.07 -17.28
C GLU A 94 -2.43 -1.23 -15.86
N GLY A 95 -3.23 -1.81 -14.96
CA GLY A 95 -2.86 -2.15 -13.60
C GLY A 95 -3.65 -1.39 -12.54
N CYS A 96 -3.53 -1.89 -11.31
CA CYS A 96 -4.00 -1.25 -10.08
C CYS A 96 -3.03 -1.58 -8.95
N VAL A 97 -3.11 -0.86 -7.85
CA VAL A 97 -2.12 -0.91 -6.76
C VAL A 97 -2.78 -1.37 -5.47
N ILE A 98 -2.17 -2.33 -4.79
CA ILE A 98 -2.55 -2.72 -3.43
C ILE A 98 -1.33 -2.68 -2.50
N LYS A 99 -1.52 -2.14 -1.29
CA LYS A 99 -0.58 -2.28 -0.19
C LYS A 99 -0.82 -3.61 0.52
N HIS A 100 -0.30 -4.70 -0.03
CA HIS A 100 -0.61 -6.06 0.43
C HIS A 100 -0.18 -6.33 1.88
N THR A 101 0.81 -5.62 2.41
CA THR A 101 1.21 -5.76 3.82
C THR A 101 0.16 -5.25 4.82
N ALA A 102 -0.82 -4.46 4.38
CA ALA A 102 -1.95 -4.00 5.17
C ALA A 102 -3.24 -4.79 4.88
N CYS A 103 -3.21 -5.70 3.90
CA CYS A 103 -4.31 -6.54 3.51
C CYS A 103 -4.37 -7.80 4.40
N PRO A 104 -5.54 -8.19 4.92
CA PRO A 104 -5.70 -9.46 5.61
C PRO A 104 -5.36 -10.64 4.70
N LYS A 105 -4.68 -11.66 5.22
CA LYS A 105 -4.21 -12.80 4.40
C LYS A 105 -5.33 -13.60 3.76
N ASN A 106 -6.50 -13.66 4.39
CA ASN A 106 -7.68 -14.30 3.81
C ASN A 106 -8.26 -13.55 2.61
N MET A 107 -7.82 -12.33 2.36
CA MET A 107 -8.20 -11.53 1.20
C MET A 107 -7.14 -11.55 0.08
N PHE A 108 -6.06 -12.32 0.25
CA PHE A 108 -5.02 -12.45 -0.78
C PHE A 108 -5.51 -13.21 -2.01
N GLU A 109 -6.39 -14.19 -1.79
CA GLU A 109 -7.11 -14.94 -2.82
C GLU A 109 -8.59 -14.89 -2.44
N ALA A 110 -9.36 -14.02 -3.08
CA ALA A 110 -10.74 -13.75 -2.71
C ALA A 110 -11.66 -13.69 -3.93
N THR A 111 -12.83 -14.30 -3.82
CA THR A 111 -13.94 -14.17 -4.77
C THR A 111 -15.05 -13.39 -4.09
N LEU A 112 -15.39 -12.24 -4.65
CA LEU A 112 -16.26 -11.25 -4.04
C LEU A 112 -17.37 -10.84 -5.01
N ARG A 113 -18.42 -10.18 -4.49
CA ARG A 113 -19.52 -9.63 -5.28
C ARG A 113 -19.38 -8.11 -5.39
N ALA A 114 -19.44 -7.61 -6.60
CA ALA A 114 -19.32 -6.18 -6.88
C ALA A 114 -20.49 -5.37 -6.33
N LYS A 115 -20.16 -4.22 -5.74
CA LYS A 115 -21.07 -3.14 -5.37
C LYS A 115 -20.51 -1.81 -5.86
N PRO A 116 -20.94 -1.35 -7.06
CA PRO A 116 -20.45 -0.10 -7.62
C PRO A 116 -21.19 1.12 -7.07
N TYR A 117 -20.41 2.19 -6.84
CA TYR A 117 -20.88 3.53 -6.49
C TYR A 117 -20.13 4.55 -7.36
N ASP A 118 -20.80 5.61 -7.76
CA ASP A 118 -20.22 6.62 -8.65
C ASP A 118 -19.62 7.83 -7.90
N SER A 119 -19.60 7.77 -6.56
CA SER A 119 -18.90 8.72 -5.69
C SER A 119 -18.54 8.13 -4.35
N GLU A 120 -17.59 8.74 -3.63
CA GLU A 120 -17.26 8.36 -2.25
C GLU A 120 -18.43 8.59 -1.30
N GLU A 121 -19.20 9.68 -1.49
CA GLU A 121 -20.34 10.05 -0.65
C GLU A 121 -21.45 9.01 -0.69
N GLU A 122 -21.78 8.49 -1.88
CA GLU A 122 -22.75 7.40 -2.03
C GLU A 122 -22.27 6.13 -1.31
N CYS A 123 -21.01 5.80 -1.51
CA CYS A 123 -20.39 4.63 -0.87
C CYS A 123 -20.40 4.73 0.66
N ILE A 124 -19.99 5.86 1.22
CA ILE A 124 -20.02 6.10 2.67
C ILE A 124 -21.43 5.94 3.21
N SER A 125 -22.42 6.53 2.53
CA SER A 125 -23.82 6.41 2.91
C SER A 125 -24.26 4.95 2.98
N ALA A 126 -23.95 4.15 1.95
CA ALA A 126 -24.27 2.73 1.90
C ALA A 126 -23.60 1.92 3.03
N VAL A 127 -22.33 2.21 3.34
CA VAL A 127 -21.62 1.57 4.47
C VAL A 127 -22.31 1.88 5.80
N LEU A 128 -22.61 3.16 6.05
CA LEU A 128 -23.22 3.61 7.31
C LEU A 128 -24.65 3.10 7.50
N HIS A 129 -25.41 2.90 6.41
CA HIS A 129 -26.75 2.29 6.45
C HIS A 129 -26.73 0.76 6.45
N GLY A 130 -25.55 0.14 6.47
CA GLY A 130 -25.39 -1.30 6.54
C GLY A 130 -25.81 -2.05 5.27
N GLU A 131 -25.75 -1.41 4.12
CA GLU A 131 -26.02 -2.00 2.81
C GLU A 131 -24.85 -2.87 2.32
N VAL A 132 -23.62 -2.56 2.76
CA VAL A 132 -22.43 -3.32 2.47
C VAL A 132 -22.35 -4.53 3.40
N LYS A 133 -22.02 -5.70 2.84
CA LYS A 133 -21.99 -6.98 3.55
C LYS A 133 -20.61 -7.64 3.44
N PRO A 134 -20.26 -8.54 4.36
CA PRO A 134 -19.10 -9.42 4.20
C PRO A 134 -19.14 -10.16 2.86
N GLY A 135 -18.03 -10.12 2.12
CA GLY A 135 -17.93 -10.72 0.79
C GLY A 135 -18.22 -9.77 -0.37
N ASP A 136 -18.46 -8.50 -0.09
CA ASP A 136 -18.62 -7.48 -1.13
C ASP A 136 -17.26 -6.95 -1.60
N ALA A 137 -17.18 -6.64 -2.90
CA ALA A 137 -16.15 -5.80 -3.51
C ALA A 137 -16.77 -4.45 -3.83
N ILE A 138 -16.46 -3.45 -3.03
CA ILE A 138 -16.95 -2.08 -3.25
C ILE A 138 -16.13 -1.44 -4.35
N PHE A 139 -16.81 -0.83 -5.30
CA PHE A 139 -16.18 0.00 -6.33
C PHE A 139 -16.60 1.45 -6.14
N ILE A 140 -15.62 2.36 -6.03
CA ILE A 140 -15.84 3.81 -6.13
C ILE A 140 -15.26 4.25 -7.46
N ARG A 141 -16.12 4.68 -8.36
CA ARG A 141 -15.81 4.99 -9.76
C ARG A 141 -15.80 6.50 -10.00
N TYR A 142 -15.20 6.92 -11.10
CA TYR A 142 -15.12 8.32 -11.54
C TYR A 142 -14.33 9.23 -10.57
N GLU A 143 -13.48 8.63 -9.74
CA GLU A 143 -12.61 9.33 -8.80
C GLU A 143 -11.14 9.38 -9.27
N GLY A 144 -10.90 9.00 -10.52
CA GLY A 144 -9.59 9.11 -11.15
C GLY A 144 -9.19 10.53 -11.54
N PRO A 145 -8.03 10.72 -12.18
CA PRO A 145 -7.51 12.03 -12.56
C PRO A 145 -8.46 12.89 -13.40
N ARG A 146 -9.20 12.27 -14.33
CA ARG A 146 -10.19 12.95 -15.19
C ARG A 146 -11.57 13.05 -14.55
N GLY A 147 -11.91 12.12 -13.67
CA GLY A 147 -13.18 12.10 -12.97
C GLY A 147 -13.29 13.28 -12.01
N SER A 148 -12.73 13.13 -10.82
CA SER A 148 -12.82 14.14 -9.75
C SER A 148 -11.45 14.71 -9.32
N GLY A 149 -10.36 14.39 -10.04
CA GLY A 149 -9.02 14.86 -9.72
C GLY A 149 -8.27 13.96 -8.74
N MET A 150 -8.69 12.71 -8.60
CA MET A 150 -8.01 11.66 -7.84
C MET A 150 -7.88 11.98 -6.34
N PRO A 151 -8.99 12.27 -5.62
CA PRO A 151 -8.97 12.44 -4.17
C PRO A 151 -8.61 11.14 -3.44
N GLU A 152 -8.28 11.24 -2.16
CA GLU A 152 -8.06 10.08 -1.31
C GLU A 152 -9.40 9.54 -0.78
N MET A 153 -9.65 8.23 -0.95
CA MET A 153 -10.83 7.52 -0.42
C MET A 153 -10.65 7.19 1.06
N PHE A 154 -10.40 8.20 1.88
CA PHE A 154 -10.05 8.02 3.29
C PHE A 154 -11.27 7.65 4.14
N TYR A 155 -12.35 8.38 4.02
CA TYR A 155 -13.52 8.22 4.90
C TYR A 155 -14.23 6.90 4.72
N THR A 156 -14.34 6.42 3.50
CA THR A 156 -14.91 5.08 3.21
C THR A 156 -14.05 3.99 3.83
N GLY A 157 -12.72 4.08 3.70
CA GLY A 157 -11.78 3.13 4.31
C GLY A 157 -11.92 3.07 5.83
N GLU A 158 -12.05 4.21 6.51
CA GLU A 158 -12.25 4.28 7.96
C GLU A 158 -13.63 3.73 8.37
N ALA A 159 -14.69 4.02 7.61
CA ALA A 159 -16.03 3.50 7.88
C ALA A 159 -16.07 1.95 7.80
N ILE A 160 -15.41 1.37 6.79
CA ILE A 160 -15.27 -0.09 6.66
C ILE A 160 -14.46 -0.66 7.82
N CYS A 161 -13.34 -0.02 8.18
CA CYS A 161 -12.44 -0.47 9.25
C CYS A 161 -13.05 -0.36 10.65
N ALA A 162 -14.11 0.46 10.83
CA ALA A 162 -14.84 0.57 12.09
C ALA A 162 -15.60 -0.72 12.44
N ASP A 163 -15.99 -1.52 11.45
CA ASP A 163 -16.56 -2.85 11.65
C ASP A 163 -15.52 -3.94 11.34
N PRO A 164 -15.05 -4.71 12.35
CA PRO A 164 -14.07 -5.77 12.15
C PRO A 164 -14.48 -6.85 11.15
N LYS A 165 -15.79 -7.07 10.96
CA LYS A 165 -16.29 -8.05 9.98
C LYS A 165 -16.09 -7.53 8.56
N LEU A 166 -16.42 -6.27 8.30
CA LEU A 166 -16.20 -5.64 7.01
C LEU A 166 -14.71 -5.49 6.73
N ALA A 167 -13.93 -5.01 7.70
CA ALA A 167 -12.47 -4.81 7.58
C ALA A 167 -11.71 -6.08 7.13
N SER A 168 -12.22 -7.26 7.47
CA SER A 168 -11.59 -8.55 7.16
C SER A 168 -12.17 -9.27 5.94
N SER A 169 -13.22 -8.75 5.30
CA SER A 169 -13.98 -9.50 4.29
C SER A 169 -14.49 -8.67 3.10
N VAL A 170 -14.24 -7.38 3.10
CA VAL A 170 -14.62 -6.46 2.03
C VAL A 170 -13.38 -5.95 1.32
N ALA A 171 -13.42 -5.88 -0.01
CA ALA A 171 -12.42 -5.14 -0.78
C ALA A 171 -12.97 -3.76 -1.15
N LEU A 172 -12.13 -2.74 -1.08
CA LEU A 172 -12.43 -1.38 -1.53
C LEU A 172 -11.57 -1.05 -2.74
N ILE A 173 -12.19 -0.87 -3.89
CA ILE A 173 -11.55 -0.76 -5.20
C ILE A 173 -11.93 0.59 -5.83
N THR A 174 -10.95 1.35 -6.34
CA THR A 174 -11.23 2.66 -6.94
C THR A 174 -10.22 3.01 -8.03
N ASP A 175 -10.65 3.83 -8.98
CA ASP A 175 -9.76 4.54 -9.90
C ASP A 175 -9.13 5.80 -9.29
N GLY A 176 -9.59 6.20 -8.08
CA GLY A 176 -8.93 7.17 -7.22
C GLY A 176 -7.71 6.58 -6.49
N ARG A 177 -7.38 7.12 -5.33
CA ARG A 177 -6.21 6.72 -4.54
C ARG A 177 -6.52 6.53 -3.06
N PHE A 178 -5.58 5.88 -2.37
CA PHE A 178 -5.61 5.70 -0.92
C PHE A 178 -4.40 6.37 -0.25
N SER A 179 -4.58 6.74 1.00
CA SER A 179 -3.51 7.17 1.90
C SER A 179 -2.60 5.97 2.28
N GLY A 180 -1.35 6.26 2.63
CA GLY A 180 -0.44 5.26 3.19
C GLY A 180 -0.90 4.65 4.50
N ALA A 181 -1.87 5.26 5.21
CA ALA A 181 -2.48 4.75 6.44
C ALA A 181 -3.62 3.77 6.19
N SER A 182 -4.13 3.63 4.95
CA SER A 182 -5.24 2.75 4.61
C SER A 182 -4.95 1.30 4.98
N ARG A 183 -5.99 0.61 5.47
CA ARG A 183 -5.97 -0.79 5.90
C ARG A 183 -6.96 -1.61 5.08
N GLY A 184 -6.88 -2.94 5.21
CA GLY A 184 -7.76 -3.85 4.51
C GLY A 184 -7.34 -4.10 3.06
N ALA A 185 -8.23 -4.71 2.28
CA ALA A 185 -8.04 -4.96 0.85
C ALA A 185 -8.37 -3.68 0.06
N ALA A 186 -7.55 -2.63 0.20
CA ALA A 186 -7.71 -1.36 -0.49
C ALA A 186 -6.88 -1.36 -1.78
N ILE A 187 -7.56 -1.37 -2.93
CA ILE A 187 -7.01 -1.43 -4.27
C ILE A 187 -7.31 -0.12 -4.99
N GLY A 188 -6.31 0.69 -5.20
CA GLY A 188 -6.43 1.99 -5.85
C GLY A 188 -5.77 2.06 -7.22
N HIS A 189 -5.87 3.24 -7.84
CA HIS A 189 -5.24 3.53 -9.12
C HIS A 189 -5.66 2.56 -10.24
N VAL A 190 -6.93 2.08 -10.21
CA VAL A 190 -7.42 1.20 -11.28
C VAL A 190 -7.35 1.92 -12.61
N SER A 191 -6.62 1.34 -13.54
CA SER A 191 -6.33 1.97 -14.83
C SER A 191 -6.64 1.02 -16.00
N PRO A 192 -7.30 1.58 -17.06
CA PRO A 192 -7.77 2.96 -17.22
C PRO A 192 -8.93 3.31 -16.26
N GLU A 193 -9.03 4.61 -15.87
CA GLU A 193 -10.12 5.10 -15.03
C GLU A 193 -11.50 5.08 -15.73
N ALA A 194 -12.59 5.08 -14.98
CA ALA A 194 -13.95 5.06 -15.52
C ALA A 194 -14.25 6.26 -16.45
N ALA A 195 -13.82 7.47 -16.08
CA ALA A 195 -13.99 8.68 -16.88
C ALA A 195 -13.20 8.65 -18.21
N SER A 196 -12.23 7.75 -18.36
CA SER A 196 -11.50 7.49 -19.60
C SER A 196 -12.03 6.28 -20.37
N GLY A 197 -13.16 5.71 -19.97
CA GLY A 197 -13.75 4.52 -20.58
C GLY A 197 -13.12 3.20 -20.11
N GLY A 198 -12.45 3.21 -18.96
CA GLY A 198 -11.88 1.99 -18.37
C GLY A 198 -12.92 0.97 -17.94
N PRO A 199 -12.54 -0.33 -17.88
CA PRO A 199 -13.47 -1.43 -17.52
C PRO A 199 -14.15 -1.25 -16.15
N ILE A 200 -13.53 -0.56 -15.21
CA ILE A 200 -14.13 -0.26 -13.90
C ILE A 200 -15.46 0.47 -14.02
N GLY A 201 -15.65 1.29 -15.07
CA GLY A 201 -16.91 1.99 -15.36
C GLY A 201 -18.06 1.06 -15.79
N LEU A 202 -17.77 -0.18 -16.17
CA LEU A 202 -18.73 -1.16 -16.68
C LEU A 202 -19.19 -2.17 -15.62
N ILE A 203 -18.64 -2.09 -14.40
CA ILE A 203 -18.98 -3.01 -13.31
C ILE A 203 -20.44 -2.82 -12.91
N GLU A 204 -21.17 -3.93 -12.82
CA GLU A 204 -22.57 -3.98 -12.37
C GLU A 204 -22.68 -4.62 -10.98
N GLU A 205 -23.78 -4.32 -10.27
CA GLU A 205 -24.02 -4.92 -8.95
C GLU A 205 -24.19 -6.44 -9.08
N GLY A 206 -23.42 -7.18 -8.27
CA GLY A 206 -23.45 -8.64 -8.24
C GLY A 206 -22.44 -9.32 -9.15
N ASP A 207 -21.69 -8.59 -9.97
CA ASP A 207 -20.55 -9.12 -10.73
C ASP A 207 -19.55 -9.84 -9.84
N ILE A 208 -18.97 -10.91 -10.35
CA ILE A 208 -17.98 -11.68 -9.57
C ILE A 208 -16.58 -11.17 -9.83
N ILE A 209 -15.91 -10.80 -8.76
CA ILE A 209 -14.55 -10.24 -8.78
C ILE A 209 -13.59 -11.22 -8.10
N ASN A 210 -12.55 -11.61 -8.81
CA ASN A 210 -11.46 -12.42 -8.26
C ASN A 210 -10.24 -11.55 -8.03
N ILE A 211 -9.74 -11.56 -6.80
CA ILE A 211 -8.48 -10.96 -6.38
C ILE A 211 -7.49 -12.11 -6.12
N ASP A 212 -6.32 -12.01 -6.72
CA ASP A 212 -5.23 -12.98 -6.56
C ASP A 212 -3.91 -12.20 -6.45
N ILE A 213 -3.59 -11.79 -5.23
CA ILE A 213 -2.40 -10.99 -4.93
C ILE A 213 -1.12 -11.79 -5.21
N PRO A 214 -0.99 -13.09 -4.81
CA PRO A 214 0.19 -13.90 -5.10
C PRO A 214 0.54 -13.96 -6.59
N ASN A 215 -0.46 -14.03 -7.47
CA ASN A 215 -0.27 -14.08 -8.91
C ASN A 215 -0.40 -12.69 -9.59
N ALA A 216 -0.50 -11.62 -8.79
CA ALA A 216 -0.63 -10.23 -9.26
C ALA A 216 -1.81 -10.03 -10.22
N LYS A 217 -2.99 -10.62 -9.91
CA LYS A 217 -4.18 -10.58 -10.78
C LYS A 217 -5.38 -9.97 -10.09
N ILE A 218 -6.20 -9.29 -10.90
CA ILE A 218 -7.57 -8.89 -10.55
C ILE A 218 -8.46 -9.12 -11.76
N THR A 219 -9.58 -9.83 -11.59
CA THR A 219 -10.38 -10.29 -12.72
C THR A 219 -11.86 -10.12 -12.43
N LEU A 220 -12.60 -9.58 -13.41
CA LEU A 220 -14.05 -9.66 -13.51
C LEU A 220 -14.39 -10.97 -14.24
N GLU A 221 -15.18 -11.83 -13.61
CA GLU A 221 -15.76 -12.99 -14.29
C GLU A 221 -16.90 -12.52 -15.19
N LEU A 222 -16.69 -12.58 -16.49
CA LEU A 222 -17.75 -12.33 -17.45
C LEU A 222 -18.64 -13.56 -17.53
N SER A 223 -19.90 -13.45 -17.11
CA SER A 223 -20.87 -14.49 -17.38
C SER A 223 -21.11 -14.57 -18.90
N LEU A 224 -21.42 -15.78 -19.43
CA LEU A 224 -21.77 -15.99 -20.82
C LEU A 224 -22.99 -15.18 -21.30
N ILE A 225 -23.65 -14.46 -20.42
CA ILE A 225 -24.82 -13.60 -20.69
C ILE A 225 -24.38 -12.20 -21.17
N HIS A 226 -23.09 -11.84 -21.01
CA HIS A 226 -22.56 -10.52 -21.38
C HIS A 226 -21.69 -10.54 -22.66
N ILE A 227 -21.74 -11.64 -23.43
CA ILE A 227 -21.07 -11.79 -24.74
C ILE A 227 -22.06 -11.69 -25.88
#